data_9ddbdf7e46b3cd522c24eedf14ccf999
#
_entry.id   9ddbdf7e46b3cd522c24eedf14ccf999
#
_cell.length_a   1.000
_cell.length_b   1.000
_cell.length_c   1.000
_cell.angle_alpha   90.00
_cell.angle_beta   90.00
_cell.angle_gamma   90.00
#
_symmetry.space_group_name_H-M   'P 1'
#
loop_
_entity.id
_entity.type
_entity.pdbx_description
1 polymer ?
#
loop_
_entity_poly.entity_id
_entity_poly.type
_entity_poly.pdbx_seq_one_letter_code
_entity_poly.pdbx_strand_id
1 'polypeptide(L)'
;EELGRMALQEMNYSKTFSDTAKLVIEAVDQRRLGEYVARAFHVAQSGTPGPVVVVLPEDVLYGDSDSEVVSPVPLPKAGPSRADTEQALDMIRNSERPVAIAGGNVKGPEAMAALTEFAETFDVPVATPQRRFHVFDSQHSHCAGRLPNRAPAELLDIMKTTDLMLIIGDRGGPSMSQSFTFPRAPIPDHPMIHVWPDATEIGRLWHSTLGIACDATEFLKTMIAGGRGSNGKDRTSWVKQLNEAHLSVM
;
A
#
# COMPACT_ATOMS: atom_id res chain seq x y z
N GLU A 1 -27.19 19.64 -25.68
CA GLU A 1 -28.30 20.54 -26.07
C GLU A 1 -29.51 20.46 -25.12
N GLU A 2 -29.64 19.45 -24.26
CA GLU A 2 -30.80 19.21 -23.41
C GLU A 2 -30.59 19.51 -21.92
N LEU A 3 -29.44 20.06 -21.57
CA LEU A 3 -29.11 20.44 -20.18
C LEU A 3 -30.13 21.49 -19.65
N GLY A 4 -30.61 21.25 -18.42
CA GLY A 4 -31.62 22.09 -17.78
C GLY A 4 -33.07 21.77 -18.19
N ARG A 5 -33.30 20.68 -18.93
CA ARG A 5 -34.63 20.26 -19.40
C ARG A 5 -35.13 18.97 -18.73
N MET A 6 -34.44 18.51 -17.69
CA MET A 6 -34.71 17.21 -17.04
C MET A 6 -34.59 16.02 -18.02
N ALA A 7 -33.58 16.10 -18.89
CA ALA A 7 -33.28 15.04 -19.86
C ALA A 7 -32.89 13.71 -19.17
N LEU A 8 -33.00 12.63 -19.93
CA LEU A 8 -32.62 11.30 -19.44
C LEU A 8 -31.13 11.33 -18.96
N GLN A 9 -30.90 10.85 -17.73
CA GLN A 9 -29.58 10.80 -17.10
C GLN A 9 -28.95 12.17 -16.82
N GLU A 10 -29.69 13.26 -16.93
CA GLU A 10 -29.21 14.58 -16.52
C GLU A 10 -29.01 14.61 -15.00
N MET A 11 -27.76 14.79 -14.58
CA MET A 11 -27.39 14.92 -13.17
C MET A 11 -26.09 15.71 -13.01
N ASN A 12 -25.85 16.22 -11.83
CA ASN A 12 -24.55 16.79 -11.52
C ASN A 12 -23.57 15.70 -11.12
N TYR A 13 -22.85 15.16 -12.09
CA TYR A 13 -21.90 14.06 -11.89
C TYR A 13 -20.79 14.41 -10.90
N SER A 14 -20.27 15.64 -10.95
CA SER A 14 -19.25 16.10 -10.02
C SER A 14 -19.71 16.06 -8.57
N LYS A 15 -20.96 16.47 -8.28
CA LYS A 15 -21.53 16.35 -6.93
C LYS A 15 -21.84 14.92 -6.54
N THR A 16 -22.34 14.12 -7.47
CA THR A 16 -22.77 12.73 -7.20
C THR A 16 -21.58 11.84 -6.85
N PHE A 17 -20.44 12.04 -7.49
CA PHE A 17 -19.26 11.19 -7.32
C PHE A 17 -18.13 11.83 -6.51
N SER A 18 -18.32 13.05 -5.99
CA SER A 18 -17.28 13.81 -5.27
C SER A 18 -16.62 13.05 -4.13
N ASP A 19 -17.41 12.29 -3.36
CA ASP A 19 -16.90 11.57 -2.18
C ASP A 19 -16.35 10.17 -2.50
N THR A 20 -16.63 9.66 -3.70
CA THR A 20 -16.28 8.29 -4.09
C THR A 20 -15.19 8.22 -5.15
N ALA A 21 -14.98 9.30 -5.91
CA ALA A 21 -14.00 9.36 -6.98
C ALA A 21 -12.88 10.35 -6.65
N LYS A 22 -11.63 9.98 -7.00
CA LYS A 22 -10.48 10.88 -6.90
C LYS A 22 -10.60 12.10 -7.82
N LEU A 23 -11.27 11.91 -8.94
CA LEU A 23 -11.47 12.94 -9.96
C LEU A 23 -12.73 12.61 -10.75
N VAL A 24 -13.51 13.63 -11.06
CA VAL A 24 -14.61 13.58 -12.02
C VAL A 24 -14.26 14.51 -13.16
N ILE A 25 -14.21 14.00 -14.38
CA ILE A 25 -13.92 14.74 -15.61
C ILE A 25 -15.16 14.72 -16.48
N GLU A 26 -15.69 15.89 -16.82
CA GLU A 26 -16.67 16.04 -17.89
C GLU A 26 -15.96 16.35 -19.20
N ALA A 27 -16.09 15.47 -20.19
CA ALA A 27 -15.54 15.69 -21.52
C ALA A 27 -16.39 16.70 -22.29
N VAL A 28 -15.85 17.86 -22.54
CA VAL A 28 -16.55 18.97 -23.22
C VAL A 28 -16.05 19.24 -24.66
N ASP A 29 -14.98 18.56 -25.05
CA ASP A 29 -14.37 18.70 -26.38
C ASP A 29 -13.96 17.32 -26.91
N GLN A 30 -14.60 16.89 -27.99
CA GLN A 30 -14.37 15.63 -28.65
C GLN A 30 -12.90 15.44 -29.11
N ARG A 31 -12.23 16.53 -29.51
CA ARG A 31 -10.83 16.49 -29.95
C ARG A 31 -9.84 16.18 -28.83
N ARG A 32 -10.28 16.30 -27.57
CA ARG A 32 -9.47 16.07 -26.37
C ARG A 32 -9.80 14.76 -25.65
N LEU A 33 -10.56 13.87 -26.27
CA LEU A 33 -10.97 12.59 -25.64
C LEU A 33 -9.76 11.76 -25.18
N GLY A 34 -8.72 11.67 -26.02
CA GLY A 34 -7.48 10.97 -25.66
C GLY A 34 -6.80 11.55 -24.42
N GLU A 35 -6.78 12.89 -24.31
CA GLU A 35 -6.23 13.60 -23.12
C GLU A 35 -7.04 13.28 -21.87
N TYR A 36 -8.39 13.35 -21.91
CA TYR A 36 -9.24 13.07 -20.74
C TYR A 36 -9.04 11.64 -20.25
N VAL A 37 -9.02 10.68 -21.16
CA VAL A 37 -8.84 9.26 -20.83
C VAL A 37 -7.44 9.00 -20.27
N ALA A 38 -6.39 9.51 -20.89
CA ALA A 38 -5.02 9.36 -20.41
C ALA A 38 -4.86 9.95 -19.00
N ARG A 39 -5.42 11.15 -18.75
CA ARG A 39 -5.42 11.78 -17.43
C ARG A 39 -6.19 10.96 -16.40
N ALA A 40 -7.33 10.40 -16.77
CA ALA A 40 -8.14 9.56 -15.88
C ALA A 40 -7.35 8.34 -15.42
N PHE A 41 -6.70 7.61 -16.32
CA PHE A 41 -5.86 6.47 -15.99
C PHE A 41 -4.66 6.86 -15.11
N HIS A 42 -4.00 7.99 -15.42
CA HIS A 42 -2.88 8.46 -14.63
C HIS A 42 -3.31 8.79 -13.20
N VAL A 43 -4.39 9.56 -13.01
CA VAL A 43 -4.88 9.94 -11.69
C VAL A 43 -5.40 8.74 -10.89
N ALA A 44 -6.09 7.80 -11.56
CA ALA A 44 -6.61 6.59 -10.90
C ALA A 44 -5.51 5.76 -10.22
N GLN A 45 -4.30 5.78 -10.78
CA GLN A 45 -3.17 4.97 -10.30
C GLN A 45 -2.17 5.74 -9.44
N SER A 46 -2.17 7.09 -9.49
CA SER A 46 -1.21 7.95 -8.77
C SER A 46 -1.48 7.97 -7.26
N GLY A 47 -0.43 8.15 -6.45
CA GLY A 47 -0.52 8.24 -4.99
C GLY A 47 -1.30 7.08 -4.39
N THR A 48 -2.36 7.37 -3.64
CA THR A 48 -3.33 6.35 -3.22
C THR A 48 -4.23 6.00 -4.41
N PRO A 49 -4.16 4.79 -4.99
CA PRO A 49 -5.00 4.41 -6.12
C PRO A 49 -6.49 4.45 -5.77
N GLY A 50 -7.30 4.92 -6.72
CA GLY A 50 -8.74 5.03 -6.50
C GLY A 50 -9.51 5.32 -7.80
N PRO A 51 -10.84 5.28 -7.76
CA PRO A 51 -11.67 5.44 -8.94
C PRO A 51 -11.62 6.86 -9.51
N VAL A 52 -11.74 6.96 -10.83
CA VAL A 52 -11.96 8.20 -11.56
C VAL A 52 -13.19 8.02 -12.45
N VAL A 53 -14.01 9.03 -12.53
CA VAL A 53 -15.21 9.05 -13.37
C VAL A 53 -14.94 9.96 -14.56
N VAL A 54 -15.15 9.44 -15.77
CA VAL A 54 -15.18 10.24 -17.00
C VAL A 54 -16.60 10.27 -17.51
N VAL A 55 -17.17 11.46 -17.54
CA VAL A 55 -18.51 11.71 -18.08
C VAL A 55 -18.36 12.04 -19.55
N LEU A 56 -19.07 11.30 -20.38
CA LEU A 56 -19.09 11.48 -21.84
C LEU A 56 -20.48 11.92 -22.25
N PRO A 57 -20.73 13.23 -22.43
CA PRO A 57 -22.01 13.71 -22.96
C PRO A 57 -22.30 13.15 -24.34
N GLU A 58 -23.58 12.98 -24.66
CA GLU A 58 -24.01 12.30 -25.87
C GLU A 58 -23.54 13.02 -27.14
N ASP A 59 -23.54 14.36 -27.14
CA ASP A 59 -23.06 15.19 -28.25
C ASP A 59 -21.54 15.06 -28.46
N VAL A 60 -20.77 14.70 -27.43
CA VAL A 60 -19.35 14.38 -27.53
C VAL A 60 -19.10 12.97 -28.10
N LEU A 61 -20.09 12.08 -27.97
CA LEU A 61 -20.00 10.71 -28.49
C LEU A 61 -20.44 10.57 -29.94
N TYR A 62 -21.22 11.53 -30.46
CA TYR A 62 -21.66 11.49 -31.86
C TYR A 62 -20.60 12.04 -32.82
N GLY A 63 -20.42 11.35 -33.92
CA GLY A 63 -19.53 11.74 -34.99
C GLY A 63 -18.12 11.16 -34.87
N ASP A 64 -17.34 11.45 -35.88
CA ASP A 64 -15.94 11.05 -35.94
C ASP A 64 -15.05 12.01 -35.16
N SER A 65 -14.07 11.48 -34.44
CA SER A 65 -13.08 12.27 -33.73
C SER A 65 -11.71 12.08 -34.33
N ASP A 66 -10.99 13.17 -34.53
CA ASP A 66 -9.58 13.22 -34.89
C ASP A 66 -8.67 13.30 -33.62
N SER A 67 -9.24 13.01 -32.46
CA SER A 67 -8.48 12.96 -31.20
C SER A 67 -7.34 11.95 -31.29
N GLU A 68 -6.13 12.41 -30.99
CA GLU A 68 -4.97 11.52 -30.94
C GLU A 68 -5.12 10.47 -29.84
N VAL A 69 -4.75 9.24 -30.12
CA VAL A 69 -4.64 8.19 -29.11
C VAL A 69 -3.37 8.43 -28.30
N VAL A 70 -3.55 8.82 -27.04
CA VAL A 70 -2.43 9.09 -26.13
C VAL A 70 -1.99 7.80 -25.45
N SER A 71 -0.72 7.44 -25.62
CA SER A 71 -0.14 6.30 -24.92
C SER A 71 -0.03 6.57 -23.41
N PRO A 72 -0.31 5.57 -22.53
CA PRO A 72 -0.13 5.73 -21.11
C PRO A 72 1.32 6.10 -20.75
N VAL A 73 1.49 7.09 -19.89
CA VAL A 73 2.80 7.43 -19.32
C VAL A 73 3.03 6.54 -18.10
N PRO A 74 4.17 5.85 -18.00
CA PRO A 74 4.51 5.09 -16.81
C PRO A 74 4.51 5.99 -15.57
N LEU A 75 3.91 5.52 -14.49
CA LEU A 75 3.93 6.25 -13.22
C LEU A 75 5.35 6.27 -12.65
N PRO A 76 5.87 7.43 -12.23
CA PRO A 76 7.13 7.49 -11.53
C PRO A 76 7.00 6.78 -10.18
N LYS A 77 7.97 5.93 -9.87
CA LYS A 77 8.10 5.25 -8.59
C LYS A 77 9.15 5.98 -7.77
N ALA A 78 8.72 6.65 -6.70
CA ALA A 78 9.64 7.29 -5.77
C ALA A 78 10.30 6.25 -4.87
N GLY A 79 11.61 6.31 -4.73
CA GLY A 79 12.35 5.59 -3.69
C GLY A 79 12.42 6.41 -2.38
N PRO A 80 12.84 5.79 -1.26
CA PRO A 80 13.09 6.51 -0.02
C PRO A 80 14.26 7.49 -0.17
N SER A 81 14.25 8.58 0.59
CA SER A 81 15.40 9.47 0.66
C SER A 81 16.59 8.76 1.30
N ARG A 82 17.81 9.31 1.11
CA ARG A 82 19.00 8.77 1.77
C ARG A 82 18.87 8.78 3.30
N ALA A 83 18.35 9.87 3.86
CA ALA A 83 18.18 10.01 5.31
C ALA A 83 17.16 8.99 5.84
N ASP A 84 16.02 8.82 5.15
CA ASP A 84 15.00 7.82 5.51
C ASP A 84 15.57 6.41 5.41
N THR A 85 16.39 6.14 4.39
CA THR A 85 17.05 4.86 4.19
C THR A 85 17.99 4.52 5.34
N GLU A 86 18.88 5.45 5.71
CA GLU A 86 19.84 5.29 6.80
C GLU A 86 19.09 5.05 8.12
N GLN A 87 18.07 5.86 8.42
CA GLN A 87 17.26 5.72 9.63
C GLN A 87 16.48 4.40 9.67
N ALA A 88 15.85 4.00 8.57
CA ALA A 88 15.12 2.73 8.50
C ALA A 88 16.05 1.53 8.71
N LEU A 89 17.23 1.53 8.06
CA LEU A 89 18.23 0.48 8.24
C LEU A 89 18.71 0.40 9.69
N ASP A 90 18.96 1.54 10.34
CA ASP A 90 19.38 1.58 11.73
C ASP A 90 18.28 1.05 12.68
N MET A 91 17.02 1.41 12.45
CA MET A 91 15.90 0.89 13.22
C MET A 91 15.78 -0.64 13.05
N ILE A 92 15.86 -1.14 11.80
CA ILE A 92 15.78 -2.58 11.52
C ILE A 92 16.96 -3.32 12.18
N ARG A 93 18.19 -2.82 12.04
CA ARG A 93 19.39 -3.47 12.60
C ARG A 93 19.39 -3.52 14.13
N ASN A 94 18.88 -2.50 14.78
CA ASN A 94 18.85 -2.41 16.24
C ASN A 94 17.70 -3.19 16.89
N SER A 95 16.65 -3.51 16.16
CA SER A 95 15.52 -4.31 16.64
C SER A 95 15.93 -5.77 16.89
N GLU A 96 15.32 -6.40 17.87
CA GLU A 96 15.48 -7.83 18.17
C GLU A 96 14.31 -8.67 17.69
N ARG A 97 13.12 -8.08 17.67
CA ARG A 97 11.86 -8.73 17.32
C ARG A 97 11.04 -7.90 16.33
N PRO A 98 11.59 -7.58 15.15
CA PRO A 98 10.83 -6.84 14.15
C PRO A 98 9.73 -7.70 13.56
N VAL A 99 8.64 -7.06 13.11
CA VAL A 99 7.60 -7.69 12.31
C VAL A 99 7.18 -6.76 11.17
N ALA A 100 7.02 -7.29 9.97
CA ALA A 100 6.49 -6.57 8.84
C ALA A 100 5.03 -6.96 8.57
N ILE A 101 4.16 -5.98 8.31
CA ILE A 101 2.82 -6.19 7.77
C ILE A 101 2.83 -5.65 6.34
N ALA A 102 2.72 -6.56 5.36
CA ALA A 102 2.80 -6.22 3.94
C ALA A 102 1.42 -6.17 3.30
N GLY A 103 1.06 -4.99 2.77
CA GLY A 103 -0.27 -4.71 2.25
C GLY A 103 -0.37 -4.69 0.72
N GLY A 104 -1.46 -4.10 0.24
CA GLY A 104 -1.86 -4.17 -1.16
C GLY A 104 -1.05 -3.32 -2.13
N ASN A 105 -0.11 -2.48 -1.68
CA ASN A 105 0.81 -1.77 -2.56
C ASN A 105 2.04 -2.62 -2.94
N VAL A 106 2.27 -3.73 -2.25
CA VAL A 106 3.21 -4.77 -2.69
C VAL A 106 2.53 -5.57 -3.80
N LYS A 107 2.72 -5.14 -5.06
CA LYS A 107 1.97 -5.64 -6.22
C LYS A 107 2.87 -6.30 -7.24
N GLY A 108 2.43 -7.45 -7.69
CA GLY A 108 3.06 -8.18 -8.79
C GLY A 108 4.30 -8.98 -8.37
N PRO A 109 4.81 -9.82 -9.27
CA PRO A 109 5.87 -10.77 -8.97
C PRO A 109 7.15 -10.12 -8.46
N GLU A 110 7.53 -8.97 -9.02
CA GLU A 110 8.75 -8.23 -8.65
C GLU A 110 8.69 -7.74 -7.20
N ALA A 111 7.57 -7.12 -6.79
CA ALA A 111 7.39 -6.62 -5.44
C ALA A 111 7.33 -7.75 -4.40
N MET A 112 6.67 -8.85 -4.75
CA MET A 112 6.56 -10.03 -3.89
C MET A 112 7.91 -10.73 -3.72
N ALA A 113 8.71 -10.85 -4.79
CA ALA A 113 10.07 -11.37 -4.72
C ALA A 113 10.98 -10.46 -3.86
N ALA A 114 10.89 -9.15 -4.03
CA ALA A 114 11.63 -8.21 -3.20
C ALA A 114 11.21 -8.29 -1.72
N LEU A 115 9.93 -8.53 -1.42
CA LEU A 115 9.47 -8.72 -0.04
C LEU A 115 10.05 -10.01 0.57
N THR A 116 10.12 -11.08 -0.20
CA THR A 116 10.74 -12.33 0.24
C THR A 116 12.23 -12.16 0.51
N GLU A 117 12.97 -11.55 -0.44
CA GLU A 117 14.40 -11.26 -0.27
C GLU A 117 14.67 -10.34 0.93
N PHE A 118 13.80 -9.33 1.16
CA PHE A 118 13.88 -8.46 2.33
C PHE A 118 13.71 -9.26 3.64
N ALA A 119 12.69 -10.11 3.71
CA ALA A 119 12.42 -10.95 4.88
C ALA A 119 13.62 -11.83 5.23
N GLU A 120 14.22 -12.47 4.22
CA GLU A 120 15.41 -13.32 4.36
C GLU A 120 16.68 -12.52 4.69
N THR A 121 16.87 -11.33 4.06
CA THR A 121 18.07 -10.51 4.27
C THR A 121 18.17 -9.99 5.71
N PHE A 122 17.02 -9.70 6.32
CA PHE A 122 16.96 -9.08 7.64
C PHE A 122 16.41 -9.99 8.74
N ASP A 123 16.06 -11.24 8.44
CA ASP A 123 15.32 -12.12 9.35
C ASP A 123 14.09 -11.43 9.95
N VAL A 124 13.26 -10.81 9.09
CA VAL A 124 12.04 -10.12 9.46
C VAL A 124 10.83 -10.96 9.07
N PRO A 125 10.07 -11.49 10.03
CA PRO A 125 8.84 -12.22 9.74
C PRO A 125 7.77 -11.30 9.16
N VAL A 126 7.00 -11.81 8.17
CA VAL A 126 6.02 -11.06 7.40
C VAL A 126 4.61 -11.58 7.66
N ALA A 127 3.74 -10.69 8.11
CA ALA A 127 2.30 -10.92 8.19
C ALA A 127 1.55 -10.24 7.03
N THR A 128 0.41 -10.81 6.65
CA THR A 128 -0.43 -10.27 5.57
C THR A 128 -1.84 -9.96 6.06
N PRO A 129 -2.37 -8.75 5.80
CA PRO A 129 -3.70 -8.38 6.26
C PRO A 129 -4.82 -9.02 5.42
N GLN A 130 -6.04 -8.89 5.91
CA GLN A 130 -7.26 -9.33 5.23
C GLN A 130 -7.28 -8.91 3.75
N ARG A 131 -7.65 -9.82 2.87
CA ARG A 131 -7.70 -9.67 1.41
C ARG A 131 -6.33 -9.49 0.73
N ARG A 132 -5.21 -9.71 1.44
CA ARG A 132 -3.84 -9.60 0.91
C ARG A 132 -3.00 -10.84 1.19
N PHE A 133 -3.63 -11.97 1.50
CA PHE A 133 -2.95 -13.21 1.87
C PHE A 133 -2.04 -13.78 0.78
N HIS A 134 -2.21 -13.35 -0.47
CA HIS A 134 -1.38 -13.74 -1.60
C HIS A 134 -0.06 -12.96 -1.71
N VAL A 135 0.12 -11.91 -0.92
CA VAL A 135 1.29 -11.01 -1.01
C VAL A 135 2.57 -11.70 -0.53
N PHE A 136 2.44 -12.68 0.36
CA PHE A 136 3.55 -13.46 0.88
C PHE A 136 3.16 -14.95 0.93
N ASP A 137 4.11 -15.84 0.63
CA ASP A 137 3.86 -17.27 0.67
C ASP A 137 3.61 -17.75 2.12
N SER A 138 2.44 -18.33 2.35
CA SER A 138 2.05 -18.82 3.68
C SER A 138 2.85 -20.05 4.17
N GLN A 139 3.56 -20.72 3.28
CA GLN A 139 4.44 -21.84 3.62
C GLN A 139 5.90 -21.40 3.85
N HIS A 140 6.22 -20.15 3.59
CA HIS A 140 7.57 -19.64 3.77
C HIS A 140 7.95 -19.58 5.25
N SER A 141 9.20 -19.92 5.59
CA SER A 141 9.69 -19.92 6.98
C SER A 141 9.56 -18.57 7.70
N HIS A 142 9.58 -17.47 6.94
CA HIS A 142 9.39 -16.11 7.48
C HIS A 142 7.92 -15.66 7.47
N CYS A 143 6.96 -16.55 7.19
CA CYS A 143 5.55 -16.20 7.30
C CYS A 143 5.15 -16.07 8.78
N ALA A 144 4.79 -14.84 9.19
CA ALA A 144 4.27 -14.54 10.52
C ALA A 144 2.74 -14.67 10.59
N GLY A 145 2.09 -15.05 9.49
CA GLY A 145 0.69 -15.38 9.47
C GLY A 145 -0.22 -14.39 8.76
N ARG A 146 -1.49 -14.75 8.81
CA ARG A 146 -2.59 -13.98 8.22
C ARG A 146 -3.28 -13.19 9.32
N LEU A 147 -3.54 -11.91 9.05
CA LEU A 147 -4.29 -11.02 9.93
C LEU A 147 -5.71 -10.79 9.36
N PRO A 148 -6.66 -11.72 9.57
CA PRO A 148 -8.06 -11.51 9.26
C PRO A 148 -8.67 -10.46 10.20
N ASN A 149 -9.93 -10.06 9.99
CA ASN A 149 -10.65 -9.10 10.85
C ASN A 149 -10.63 -9.46 12.34
N ARG A 150 -10.48 -10.74 12.64
CA ARG A 150 -10.27 -11.27 13.98
C ARG A 150 -9.14 -12.29 13.87
N ALA A 151 -7.94 -11.82 14.06
CA ALA A 151 -6.78 -12.71 14.08
C ALA A 151 -6.78 -13.57 15.35
N PRO A 152 -6.20 -14.79 15.31
CA PRO A 152 -6.07 -15.65 16.48
C PRO A 152 -5.37 -14.92 17.63
N ALA A 153 -5.91 -15.05 18.84
CA ALA A 153 -5.39 -14.35 20.01
C ALA A 153 -3.94 -14.74 20.32
N GLU A 154 -3.62 -16.02 20.20
CA GLU A 154 -2.26 -16.54 20.43
C GLU A 154 -1.23 -15.90 19.49
N LEU A 155 -1.56 -15.76 18.21
CA LEU A 155 -0.70 -15.10 17.24
C LEU A 155 -0.53 -13.61 17.57
N LEU A 156 -1.62 -12.93 17.90
CA LEU A 156 -1.59 -11.51 18.26
C LEU A 156 -0.80 -11.26 19.54
N ASP A 157 -0.90 -12.13 20.54
CA ASP A 157 -0.19 -11.98 21.80
C ASP A 157 1.33 -12.11 21.62
N ILE A 158 1.77 -12.99 20.72
CA ILE A 158 3.18 -13.04 20.32
C ILE A 158 3.56 -11.77 19.54
N MET A 159 2.78 -11.36 18.53
CA MET A 159 3.06 -10.16 17.75
C MET A 159 3.15 -8.89 18.58
N LYS A 160 2.37 -8.77 19.66
CA LYS A 160 2.42 -7.64 20.59
C LYS A 160 3.74 -7.53 21.35
N THR A 161 4.58 -8.56 21.32
CA THR A 161 5.93 -8.50 21.92
C THR A 161 6.99 -7.99 20.95
N THR A 162 6.61 -7.56 19.74
CA THR A 162 7.52 -6.91 18.78
C THR A 162 8.18 -5.67 19.38
N ASP A 163 9.37 -5.34 18.92
CA ASP A 163 10.07 -4.09 19.28
C ASP A 163 10.20 -3.12 18.11
N LEU A 164 9.81 -3.56 16.90
CA LEU A 164 9.70 -2.73 15.71
C LEU A 164 8.63 -3.27 14.77
N MET A 165 7.73 -2.42 14.34
CA MET A 165 6.73 -2.74 13.35
C MET A 165 7.00 -2.02 12.03
N LEU A 166 6.96 -2.75 10.91
CA LEU A 166 7.05 -2.19 9.57
C LEU A 166 5.71 -2.36 8.86
N ILE A 167 5.05 -1.28 8.52
CA ILE A 167 3.84 -1.29 7.68
C ILE A 167 4.26 -0.95 6.26
N ILE A 168 4.31 -1.96 5.39
CA ILE A 168 4.84 -1.82 4.02
C ILE A 168 3.70 -1.95 3.03
N GLY A 169 3.37 -0.85 2.36
CA GLY A 169 2.37 -0.84 1.31
C GLY A 169 0.93 -1.09 1.80
N ASP A 170 0.64 -0.74 3.05
CA ASP A 170 -0.70 -0.66 3.61
C ASP A 170 -0.91 0.71 4.26
N ARG A 171 -2.10 1.28 4.11
CA ARG A 171 -2.45 2.58 4.71
C ARG A 171 -3.22 2.46 6.02
N GLY A 172 -3.45 1.22 6.45
CA GLY A 172 -4.21 0.94 7.65
C GLY A 172 -5.73 0.93 7.44
N GLY A 173 -6.39 0.43 8.46
CA GLY A 173 -7.82 0.33 8.51
C GLY A 173 -8.25 -0.63 9.61
N PRO A 174 -9.55 -0.72 9.95
CA PRO A 174 -10.02 -1.50 11.09
C PRO A 174 -9.68 -2.99 10.96
N SER A 175 -9.67 -3.51 9.75
CA SER A 175 -9.37 -4.92 9.48
C SER A 175 -7.91 -5.27 9.79
N MET A 176 -6.96 -4.49 9.25
CA MET A 176 -5.53 -4.73 9.43
C MET A 176 -5.10 -4.46 10.87
N SER A 177 -5.66 -3.44 11.49
CA SER A 177 -5.30 -3.02 12.85
C SER A 177 -6.14 -3.65 13.95
N GLN A 178 -6.86 -4.75 13.68
CA GLN A 178 -7.73 -5.40 14.66
C GLN A 178 -8.64 -4.39 15.39
N SER A 179 -9.37 -3.58 14.60
CA SER A 179 -10.20 -2.47 15.11
C SER A 179 -9.40 -1.43 15.89
N PHE A 180 -8.21 -1.07 15.37
CA PHE A 180 -7.29 -0.06 15.91
C PHE A 180 -6.65 -0.42 17.27
N THR A 181 -6.61 -1.72 17.59
CA THR A 181 -6.00 -2.22 18.83
C THR A 181 -4.59 -2.78 18.62
N PHE A 182 -4.25 -3.21 17.38
CA PHE A 182 -2.92 -3.69 17.02
C PHE A 182 -2.65 -3.54 15.50
N PRO A 183 -1.77 -2.61 15.09
CA PRO A 183 -1.15 -1.56 15.91
C PRO A 183 -2.21 -0.62 16.51
N ARG A 184 -2.00 -0.21 17.75
CA ARG A 184 -2.90 0.74 18.39
C ARG A 184 -2.83 2.11 17.71
N ALA A 185 -3.98 2.74 17.56
CA ALA A 185 -4.07 4.09 17.03
C ALA A 185 -4.55 5.06 18.14
N PRO A 186 -4.17 6.35 18.08
CA PRO A 186 -3.26 6.98 17.10
C PRO A 186 -1.77 6.76 17.42
N ILE A 187 -1.43 6.37 18.64
CA ILE A 187 -0.05 6.18 19.09
C ILE A 187 0.21 4.69 19.21
N PRO A 188 1.02 4.10 18.29
CA PRO A 188 1.43 2.70 18.39
C PRO A 188 2.20 2.41 19.67
N ASP A 189 2.05 1.18 20.20
CA ASP A 189 2.76 0.76 21.41
C ASP A 189 4.26 0.48 21.15
N HIS A 190 4.63 0.38 19.88
CA HIS A 190 5.98 0.06 19.44
C HIS A 190 6.47 1.06 18.40
N PRO A 191 7.80 1.27 18.26
CA PRO A 191 8.37 1.99 17.13
C PRO A 191 7.83 1.45 15.81
N MET A 192 7.48 2.36 14.89
CA MET A 192 6.84 2.01 13.62
C MET A 192 7.50 2.72 12.45
N ILE A 193 7.81 1.94 11.41
CA ILE A 193 8.11 2.45 10.06
C ILE A 193 6.84 2.28 9.21
N HIS A 194 6.34 3.37 8.64
CA HIS A 194 5.16 3.33 7.77
C HIS A 194 5.54 3.77 6.35
N VAL A 195 5.37 2.87 5.38
CA VAL A 195 5.72 3.07 3.97
C VAL A 195 4.46 3.05 3.12
N TRP A 196 4.18 4.16 2.45
CA TRP A 196 3.05 4.32 1.53
C TRP A 196 3.38 5.38 0.46
N PRO A 197 2.95 5.24 -0.82
CA PRO A 197 3.35 6.18 -1.88
C PRO A 197 2.74 7.59 -1.77
N ASP A 198 1.71 7.77 -0.98
CA ASP A 198 1.01 9.05 -0.83
C ASP A 198 1.31 9.65 0.56
N ALA A 199 2.02 10.78 0.57
CA ALA A 199 2.40 11.46 1.79
C ALA A 199 1.20 11.89 2.66
N THR A 200 0.03 12.10 2.06
CA THR A 200 -1.19 12.50 2.81
C THR A 200 -1.77 11.38 3.66
N GLU A 201 -1.42 10.13 3.37
CA GLU A 201 -1.83 8.97 4.18
C GLU A 201 -0.86 8.70 5.34
N ILE A 202 0.39 9.17 5.25
CA ILE A 202 1.36 9.04 6.34
C ILE A 202 0.95 9.98 7.48
N GLY A 203 0.83 9.42 8.69
CA GLY A 203 0.38 10.18 9.85
C GLY A 203 -1.15 10.34 9.98
N ARG A 204 -1.92 9.93 8.99
CA ARG A 204 -3.40 10.01 9.03
C ARG A 204 -4.00 9.15 10.15
N LEU A 205 -3.46 7.97 10.37
CA LEU A 205 -3.95 7.02 11.36
C LEU A 205 -2.97 6.84 12.52
N TRP A 206 -1.68 6.71 12.23
CA TRP A 206 -0.66 6.45 13.22
C TRP A 206 0.40 7.55 13.27
N HIS A 207 0.78 7.93 14.46
CA HIS A 207 2.00 8.68 14.72
C HIS A 207 3.19 7.71 14.62
N SER A 208 3.57 7.35 13.39
CA SER A 208 4.70 6.47 13.13
C SER A 208 6.01 7.13 13.55
N THR A 209 6.98 6.33 14.02
CA THR A 209 8.34 6.81 14.36
C THR A 209 9.06 7.31 13.11
N LEU A 210 8.85 6.62 11.98
CA LEU A 210 9.37 7.01 10.67
C LEU A 210 8.28 6.78 9.62
N GLY A 211 7.87 7.85 8.96
CA GLY A 211 6.95 7.81 7.82
C GLY A 211 7.69 8.05 6.52
N ILE A 212 7.56 7.16 5.55
CA ILE A 212 8.28 7.23 4.27
C ILE A 212 7.29 7.23 3.11
N ALA A 213 7.21 8.35 2.42
CA ALA A 213 6.35 8.49 1.23
C ALA A 213 7.08 7.96 -0.01
N CYS A 214 6.99 6.65 -0.28
CA CYS A 214 7.63 6.03 -1.44
C CYS A 214 6.89 4.76 -1.90
N ASP A 215 7.26 4.27 -3.09
CA ASP A 215 6.79 2.98 -3.59
C ASP A 215 7.34 1.84 -2.74
N ALA A 216 6.47 0.87 -2.40
CA ALA A 216 6.85 -0.25 -1.53
C ALA A 216 7.96 -1.13 -2.15
N THR A 217 7.96 -1.31 -3.48
CA THR A 217 8.98 -2.10 -4.19
C THR A 217 10.34 -1.40 -4.13
N GLU A 218 10.36 -0.09 -4.38
CA GLU A 218 11.59 0.70 -4.33
C GLU A 218 12.14 0.80 -2.90
N PHE A 219 11.27 0.88 -1.89
CA PHE A 219 11.67 0.77 -0.49
C PHE A 219 12.37 -0.56 -0.21
N LEU A 220 11.72 -1.68 -0.55
CA LEU A 220 12.28 -3.02 -0.32
C LEU A 220 13.63 -3.21 -1.01
N LYS A 221 13.75 -2.85 -2.28
CA LYS A 221 15.02 -2.93 -3.02
C LYS A 221 16.13 -2.10 -2.39
N THR A 222 15.79 -0.89 -1.95
CA THR A 222 16.76 0.01 -1.31
C THR A 222 17.23 -0.56 0.03
N MET A 223 16.32 -1.10 0.84
CA MET A 223 16.68 -1.76 2.09
C MET A 223 17.60 -2.97 1.84
N ILE A 224 17.25 -3.85 0.90
CA ILE A 224 18.06 -5.02 0.54
C ILE A 224 19.48 -4.59 0.14
N ALA A 225 19.60 -3.60 -0.74
CA ALA A 225 20.90 -3.09 -1.18
C ALA A 225 21.75 -2.58 -0.01
N GLY A 226 21.14 -1.89 0.96
CA GLY A 226 21.80 -1.40 2.17
C GLY A 226 22.07 -2.47 3.23
N GLY A 227 21.33 -3.59 3.18
CA GLY A 227 21.46 -4.71 4.12
C GLY A 227 22.51 -5.75 3.77
N ARG A 228 22.86 -5.85 2.49
CA ARG A 228 23.83 -6.85 2.03
C ARG A 228 25.19 -6.69 2.72
N GLY A 229 25.65 -7.79 3.34
CA GLY A 229 26.93 -7.81 4.06
C GLY A 229 26.91 -7.20 5.46
N SER A 230 25.75 -6.81 5.98
CA SER A 230 25.63 -6.41 7.39
C SER A 230 25.40 -7.67 8.25
N ASN A 231 26.22 -7.83 9.31
CA ASN A 231 25.95 -8.83 10.34
C ASN A 231 24.75 -8.36 11.16
N GLY A 232 23.54 -8.76 10.75
CA GLY A 232 22.32 -8.53 11.51
C GLY A 232 22.31 -9.32 12.82
N LYS A 233 21.38 -8.98 13.70
CA LYS A 233 21.10 -9.80 14.89
C LYS A 233 20.52 -11.14 14.44
N ASP A 234 20.86 -12.21 15.15
CA ASP A 234 20.23 -13.51 14.98
C ASP A 234 18.79 -13.46 15.50
N ARG A 235 17.83 -13.56 14.59
CA ARG A 235 16.39 -13.55 14.87
C ARG A 235 15.72 -14.88 14.58
N THR A 236 16.48 -15.93 14.38
CA THR A 236 15.98 -17.28 14.02
C THR A 236 14.90 -17.76 14.98
N SER A 237 15.09 -17.55 16.28
CA SER A 237 14.09 -17.95 17.30
C SER A 237 12.80 -17.12 17.20
N TRP A 238 12.89 -15.83 16.89
CA TRP A 238 11.74 -14.95 16.71
C TRP A 238 10.94 -15.32 15.45
N VAL A 239 11.62 -15.48 14.33
CA VAL A 239 11.03 -15.92 13.06
C VAL A 239 10.31 -17.26 13.25
N LYS A 240 10.99 -18.24 13.87
CA LYS A 240 10.43 -19.55 14.14
C LYS A 240 9.18 -19.50 15.03
N GLN A 241 9.21 -18.69 16.11
CA GLN A 241 8.10 -18.56 17.04
C GLN A 241 6.83 -18.06 16.33
N LEU A 242 6.94 -17.02 15.49
CA LEU A 242 5.80 -16.50 14.73
C LEU A 242 5.33 -17.47 13.66
N ASN A 243 6.24 -18.15 12.97
CA ASN A 243 5.88 -19.13 11.95
C ASN A 243 5.17 -20.35 12.56
N GLU A 244 5.65 -20.88 13.67
CA GLU A 244 4.98 -21.98 14.38
C GLU A 244 3.59 -21.58 14.88
N ALA A 245 3.44 -20.37 15.44
CA ALA A 245 2.14 -19.85 15.84
C ALA A 245 1.18 -19.67 14.65
N HIS A 246 1.69 -19.25 13.49
CA HIS A 246 0.91 -19.19 12.26
C HIS A 246 0.44 -20.59 11.82
N LEU A 247 1.34 -21.56 11.77
CA LEU A 247 1.03 -22.91 11.31
C LEU A 247 0.06 -23.65 12.26
N SER A 248 0.07 -23.34 13.55
CA SER A 248 -0.83 -23.96 14.54
C SER A 248 -2.29 -23.53 14.38
N VAL A 249 -2.56 -22.43 13.65
CA VAL A 249 -3.92 -21.88 13.46
C VAL A 249 -4.42 -21.99 12.01
N MET A 250 -3.67 -22.65 11.14
CA MET A 250 -4.09 -22.98 9.77
C MET A 250 -4.91 -24.27 9.72
#